data_2e3da447a4aff2e22d2dfcf82075f77e
#
_entry.id   2e3da447a4aff2e22d2dfcf82075f77e
#
_cell.length_a   1.000
_cell.length_b   1.000
_cell.length_c   1.000
_cell.angle_alpha   90.00
_cell.angle_beta   90.00
_cell.angle_gamma   90.00
#
_symmetry.space_group_name_H-M   'P 1'
#
loop_
_entity.id
_entity.type
_entity.pdbx_description
1 polymer ?
#
loop_
_entity_poly.entity_id
_entity_poly.type
_entity_poly.pdbx_seq_one_letter_code
_entity_poly.pdbx_strand_id
1 'polypeptide(L)'
;VIDNDRKYVGMIFAKEFLNLNTPPSSKLKNLVVKTPIMSSTDTIEKCTQLIVTTGNRALPVVEKGKLISIVSETDVALTANFGHATVDEVMSGAIVIEENSTLANALAKMRRYNISRLPIIKSNGVLTGIINALEIAKIIATPRERIGKSRGVTVTSTAIRDVKVKDIMRKAISVERGTKLNTLVESFKRNEEIVVVGDDRPIGIVTPRDALEITVPHRNEPSIHIAHVDGEARRTIEEQMARFLKKIHGKLENIQSVIIYADKHKTRKYSVRARLIAARRVIDAKAVGYDPVSACKELISRLDRQIRSEHSQKLEQRQHSKESAKKEAQRNRRVEESGADEEI
;
A
#
# COMPACT_ATOMS: atom_id res chain seq x y z
N VAL A 1 0.95 3.96 -19.26
CA VAL A 1 1.03 5.19 -20.07
C VAL A 1 2.16 5.06 -21.04
N ILE A 2 1.88 5.39 -22.28
CA ILE A 2 2.85 5.47 -23.38
C ILE A 2 2.84 6.89 -23.94
N ASP A 3 3.93 7.31 -24.58
CA ASP A 3 4.00 8.57 -25.32
C ASP A 3 3.48 8.42 -26.79
N ASN A 4 3.59 9.49 -27.56
CA ASN A 4 3.14 9.52 -28.96
C ASN A 4 3.94 8.55 -29.86
N ASP A 5 5.17 8.21 -29.49
CA ASP A 5 6.04 7.24 -30.17
C ASP A 5 5.84 5.80 -29.66
N ARG A 6 4.78 5.57 -28.86
CA ARG A 6 4.47 4.30 -28.18
C ARG A 6 5.54 3.82 -27.21
N LYS A 7 6.43 4.70 -26.75
CA LYS A 7 7.41 4.37 -25.72
C LYS A 7 6.76 4.35 -24.34
N TYR A 8 7.19 3.43 -23.52
CA TYR A 8 6.72 3.31 -22.15
C TYR A 8 7.15 4.52 -21.31
N VAL A 9 6.19 5.16 -20.66
CA VAL A 9 6.41 6.34 -19.79
C VAL A 9 6.32 5.97 -18.32
N GLY A 10 5.37 5.09 -17.95
CA GLY A 10 5.15 4.64 -16.57
C GLY A 10 3.72 4.13 -16.38
N MET A 11 3.37 3.78 -15.15
CA MET A 11 2.04 3.27 -14.77
C MET A 11 1.27 4.29 -13.94
N ILE A 12 -0.05 4.14 -13.93
CA ILE A 12 -0.95 4.85 -13.03
C ILE A 12 -1.72 3.80 -12.24
N PHE A 13 -1.74 3.93 -10.93
CA PHE A 13 -2.47 3.04 -10.03
C PHE A 13 -3.75 3.70 -9.52
N ALA A 14 -4.78 2.89 -9.24
CA ALA A 14 -6.07 3.39 -8.75
C ALA A 14 -5.94 4.25 -7.48
N LYS A 15 -4.98 3.95 -6.60
CA LYS A 15 -4.70 4.73 -5.39
C LYS A 15 -4.30 6.18 -5.66
N GLU A 16 -3.73 6.49 -6.82
CA GLU A 16 -3.34 7.87 -7.18
C GLU A 16 -4.58 8.77 -7.36
N PHE A 17 -5.74 8.17 -7.66
CA PHE A 17 -7.01 8.88 -7.77
C PHE A 17 -7.72 9.07 -6.42
N LEU A 18 -7.23 8.47 -5.34
CA LEU A 18 -7.81 8.65 -3.99
C LEU A 18 -7.56 10.05 -3.42
N ASN A 19 -6.70 10.85 -4.05
CA ASN A 19 -6.50 12.24 -3.68
C ASN A 19 -7.59 13.10 -4.33
N LEU A 20 -8.64 13.42 -3.58
CA LEU A 20 -9.76 14.26 -4.03
C LEU A 20 -9.37 15.70 -4.43
N ASN A 21 -8.12 16.13 -4.13
CA ASN A 21 -7.60 17.42 -4.53
C ASN A 21 -7.00 17.41 -5.95
N THR A 22 -6.90 16.25 -6.58
CA THR A 22 -6.44 16.14 -7.97
C THR A 22 -7.58 16.57 -8.90
N PRO A 23 -7.49 17.69 -9.62
CA PRO A 23 -8.53 18.09 -10.55
C PRO A 23 -8.77 17.03 -11.63
N PRO A 24 -10.01 16.80 -12.05
CA PRO A 24 -10.32 15.86 -13.16
C PRO A 24 -9.60 16.22 -14.47
N SER A 25 -9.26 17.49 -14.66
CA SER A 25 -8.49 18.00 -15.80
C SER A 25 -6.99 17.79 -15.69
N SER A 26 -6.49 17.17 -14.61
CA SER A 26 -5.05 16.92 -14.44
C SER A 26 -4.50 16.06 -15.56
N LYS A 27 -3.37 16.48 -16.11
CA LYS A 27 -2.69 15.70 -17.16
C LYS A 27 -2.20 14.38 -16.56
N LEU A 28 -2.44 13.26 -17.22
CA LEU A 28 -2.03 11.91 -16.79
C LEU A 28 -0.55 11.82 -16.43
N LYS A 29 0.31 12.56 -17.14
CA LYS A 29 1.75 12.61 -16.86
C LYS A 29 2.10 13.01 -15.42
N ASN A 30 1.21 13.73 -14.73
CA ASN A 30 1.42 14.14 -13.35
C ASN A 30 1.10 13.02 -12.33
N LEU A 31 0.35 12.00 -12.77
CA LEU A 31 -0.05 10.84 -11.98
C LEU A 31 0.80 9.60 -12.29
N VAL A 32 1.68 9.70 -13.27
CA VAL A 32 2.54 8.58 -13.68
C VAL A 32 3.55 8.24 -12.59
N VAL A 33 3.57 6.97 -12.22
CA VAL A 33 4.55 6.38 -11.33
C VAL A 33 5.51 5.53 -12.17
N LYS A 34 6.81 5.74 -12.00
CA LYS A 34 7.83 4.86 -12.58
C LYS A 34 7.81 3.53 -11.83
N THR A 35 7.80 2.44 -12.56
CA THR A 35 7.85 1.09 -12.02
C THR A 35 9.04 0.34 -12.60
N PRO A 36 9.55 -0.70 -11.95
CA PRO A 36 10.45 -1.64 -12.59
C PRO A 36 9.80 -2.18 -13.86
N ILE A 37 10.64 -2.42 -14.87
CA ILE A 37 10.22 -3.02 -16.14
C ILE A 37 10.72 -4.46 -16.21
N MET A 38 9.93 -5.29 -16.89
CA MET A 38 10.29 -6.66 -17.24
C MET A 38 10.67 -6.74 -18.71
N SER A 39 11.53 -7.67 -19.06
CA SER A 39 11.74 -8.13 -20.43
C SER A 39 10.92 -9.40 -20.67
N SER A 40 10.61 -9.69 -21.94
CA SER A 40 9.95 -10.97 -22.32
C SER A 40 10.78 -12.21 -22.01
N THR A 41 12.08 -12.06 -21.81
CA THR A 41 13.01 -13.12 -21.42
C THR A 41 13.19 -13.29 -19.92
N ASP A 42 12.60 -12.41 -19.11
CA ASP A 42 12.68 -12.50 -17.65
C ASP A 42 11.81 -13.65 -17.12
N THR A 43 12.26 -14.25 -16.02
CA THR A 43 11.57 -15.40 -15.42
C THR A 43 10.40 -14.98 -14.52
N ILE A 44 9.48 -15.92 -14.23
CA ILE A 44 8.36 -15.72 -13.31
C ILE A 44 8.88 -15.42 -11.90
N GLU A 45 9.97 -16.07 -11.46
CA GLU A 45 10.58 -15.84 -10.14
C GLU A 45 11.06 -14.40 -10.00
N LYS A 46 11.70 -13.83 -11.04
CA LYS A 46 12.10 -12.41 -11.05
C LYS A 46 10.88 -11.51 -10.99
N CYS A 47 9.82 -11.84 -11.73
CA CYS A 47 8.56 -11.10 -11.70
C CYS A 47 7.94 -11.13 -10.30
N THR A 48 7.83 -12.32 -9.69
CA THR A 48 7.33 -12.53 -8.33
C THR A 48 8.12 -11.70 -7.34
N GLN A 49 9.45 -11.79 -7.39
CA GLN A 49 10.32 -11.02 -6.51
C GLN A 49 10.09 -9.51 -6.65
N LEU A 50 9.98 -8.99 -7.87
CA LEU A 50 9.71 -7.57 -8.11
C LEU A 50 8.33 -7.14 -7.60
N ILE A 51 7.28 -7.92 -7.83
CA ILE A 51 5.93 -7.64 -7.33
C ILE A 51 5.92 -7.57 -5.80
N VAL A 52 6.48 -8.58 -5.15
CA VAL A 52 6.52 -8.68 -3.68
C VAL A 52 7.35 -7.55 -3.08
N THR A 53 8.58 -7.34 -3.58
CA THR A 53 9.52 -6.37 -2.99
C THR A 53 9.18 -4.92 -3.28
N THR A 54 8.54 -4.62 -4.42
CA THR A 54 8.20 -3.24 -4.78
C THR A 54 6.77 -2.83 -4.40
N GLY A 55 5.93 -3.79 -4.06
CA GLY A 55 4.51 -3.57 -3.79
C GLY A 55 3.69 -3.12 -5.00
N ASN A 56 4.25 -3.24 -6.20
CA ASN A 56 3.52 -2.95 -7.44
C ASN A 56 2.61 -4.14 -7.78
N ARG A 57 1.34 -3.84 -8.09
CA ARG A 57 0.35 -4.87 -8.43
C ARG A 57 0.50 -5.43 -9.84
N ALA A 58 1.26 -4.75 -10.67
CA ALA A 58 1.58 -5.17 -12.03
C ALA A 58 2.90 -4.55 -12.47
N LEU A 59 3.56 -5.21 -13.39
CA LEU A 59 4.82 -4.78 -14.01
C LEU A 59 4.66 -4.72 -15.52
N PRO A 60 5.16 -3.66 -16.17
CA PRO A 60 5.17 -3.56 -17.64
C PRO A 60 6.26 -4.45 -18.21
N VAL A 61 5.96 -5.16 -19.28
CA VAL A 61 6.94 -5.86 -20.14
C VAL A 61 7.32 -4.93 -21.27
N VAL A 62 8.60 -4.57 -21.35
CA VAL A 62 9.08 -3.55 -22.29
C VAL A 62 10.24 -4.08 -23.09
N GLU A 63 10.15 -3.99 -24.43
CA GLU A 63 11.19 -4.34 -25.38
C GLU A 63 11.58 -3.12 -26.21
N LYS A 64 12.87 -2.83 -26.29
CA LYS A 64 13.40 -1.68 -27.04
C LYS A 64 12.66 -0.36 -26.75
N GLY A 65 12.27 -0.17 -25.47
CA GLY A 65 11.55 1.00 -24.99
C GLY A 65 10.03 1.00 -25.28
N LYS A 66 9.49 0.00 -25.99
CA LYS A 66 8.05 -0.13 -26.28
C LYS A 66 7.37 -1.08 -25.30
N LEU A 67 6.18 -0.72 -24.87
CA LEU A 67 5.33 -1.59 -24.05
C LEU A 67 4.80 -2.74 -24.91
N ILE A 68 5.10 -3.98 -24.51
CA ILE A 68 4.63 -5.21 -25.17
C ILE A 68 3.45 -5.80 -24.42
N SER A 69 3.54 -5.88 -23.10
CA SER A 69 2.51 -6.48 -22.23
C SER A 69 2.58 -5.93 -20.81
N ILE A 70 1.69 -6.41 -19.95
CA ILE A 70 1.65 -6.17 -18.51
C ILE A 70 1.47 -7.52 -17.82
N VAL A 71 2.24 -7.79 -16.79
CA VAL A 71 2.10 -8.96 -15.91
C VAL A 71 1.62 -8.47 -14.55
N SER A 72 0.51 -9.00 -14.06
CA SER A 72 -0.07 -8.64 -12.76
C SER A 72 0.28 -9.65 -11.66
N GLU A 73 0.11 -9.23 -10.40
CA GLU A 73 0.21 -10.13 -9.23
C GLU A 73 -0.74 -11.33 -9.35
N THR A 74 -1.90 -11.13 -9.98
CA THR A 74 -2.87 -12.21 -10.21
C THR A 74 -2.35 -13.21 -11.24
N ASP A 75 -1.79 -12.75 -12.37
CA ASP A 75 -1.24 -13.64 -13.40
C ASP A 75 -0.17 -14.55 -12.82
N VAL A 76 0.70 -13.99 -11.96
CA VAL A 76 1.75 -14.77 -11.30
C VAL A 76 1.17 -15.72 -10.25
N ALA A 77 0.21 -15.28 -9.44
CA ALA A 77 -0.40 -16.12 -8.41
C ALA A 77 -1.14 -17.32 -9.00
N LEU A 78 -1.72 -17.19 -10.20
CA LEU A 78 -2.38 -18.28 -10.91
C LEU A 78 -1.42 -19.42 -11.34
N THR A 79 -0.13 -19.13 -11.45
CA THR A 79 0.91 -20.12 -11.80
C THR A 79 1.63 -20.67 -10.57
N ALA A 80 1.41 -20.07 -9.39
CA ALA A 80 2.12 -20.43 -8.17
C ALA A 80 1.48 -21.64 -7.47
N ASN A 81 2.33 -22.41 -6.80
CA ASN A 81 1.90 -23.47 -5.89
C ASN A 81 2.28 -23.05 -4.46
N PHE A 82 1.28 -22.94 -3.60
CA PHE A 82 1.44 -22.50 -2.22
C PHE A 82 1.59 -23.67 -1.21
N GLY A 83 1.72 -24.91 -1.69
CA GLY A 83 1.89 -26.08 -0.84
C GLY A 83 0.71 -26.27 0.12
N HIS A 84 1.01 -26.36 1.40
CA HIS A 84 0.02 -26.52 2.48
C HIS A 84 -0.32 -25.22 3.19
N ALA A 85 0.23 -24.09 2.76
CA ALA A 85 0.05 -22.82 3.42
C ALA A 85 -1.41 -22.37 3.47
N THR A 86 -1.76 -21.69 4.55
CA THR A 86 -3.11 -21.23 4.86
C THR A 86 -3.19 -19.70 4.80
N VAL A 87 -4.41 -19.18 4.79
CA VAL A 87 -4.66 -17.73 4.83
C VAL A 87 -4.09 -17.08 6.08
N ASP A 88 -4.03 -17.80 7.21
CA ASP A 88 -3.53 -17.27 8.48
C ASP A 88 -2.03 -16.91 8.42
N GLU A 89 -1.26 -17.57 7.57
CA GLU A 89 0.17 -17.35 7.42
C GLU A 89 0.50 -16.05 6.64
N VAL A 90 -0.43 -15.61 5.78
CA VAL A 90 -0.17 -14.49 4.85
C VAL A 90 -1.12 -13.31 5.04
N MET A 91 -2.26 -13.47 5.69
CA MET A 91 -3.25 -12.42 5.82
C MET A 91 -2.70 -11.20 6.55
N SER A 92 -3.02 -10.02 6.03
CA SER A 92 -2.89 -8.75 6.75
C SER A 92 -4.10 -8.54 7.64
N GLY A 93 -3.92 -8.05 8.89
CA GLY A 93 -5.04 -7.76 9.79
C GLY A 93 -6.05 -6.80 9.17
N ALA A 94 -7.33 -7.10 9.29
CA ALA A 94 -8.40 -6.30 8.70
C ALA A 94 -8.54 -4.94 9.40
N ILE A 95 -8.47 -3.85 8.63
CA ILE A 95 -8.90 -2.52 9.06
C ILE A 95 -10.29 -2.31 8.47
N VAL A 96 -11.29 -2.25 9.33
CA VAL A 96 -12.70 -2.24 8.93
C VAL A 96 -13.31 -0.84 8.98
N ILE A 97 -14.48 -0.66 8.35
CA ILE A 97 -15.29 0.56 8.44
C ILE A 97 -16.77 0.17 8.56
N GLU A 98 -17.53 0.93 9.34
CA GLU A 98 -18.98 0.71 9.46
C GLU A 98 -19.75 1.13 8.20
N GLU A 99 -20.78 0.40 7.85
CA GLU A 99 -21.59 0.58 6.63
C GLU A 99 -22.24 1.95 6.51
N ASN A 100 -22.53 2.61 7.62
CA ASN A 100 -23.12 3.96 7.65
C ASN A 100 -22.07 5.09 7.62
N SER A 101 -20.77 4.76 7.59
CA SER A 101 -19.71 5.75 7.44
C SER A 101 -19.74 6.39 6.05
N THR A 102 -19.17 7.59 5.96
CA THR A 102 -19.07 8.33 4.69
C THR A 102 -17.85 7.89 3.87
N LEU A 103 -17.92 8.13 2.55
CA LEU A 103 -16.75 7.95 1.68
C LEU A 103 -15.56 8.80 2.12
N ALA A 104 -15.79 10.00 2.66
CA ALA A 104 -14.73 10.84 3.22
C ALA A 104 -13.98 10.12 4.35
N ASN A 105 -14.72 9.44 5.25
CA ASN A 105 -14.15 8.66 6.34
C ASN A 105 -13.36 7.45 5.81
N ALA A 106 -13.89 6.76 4.78
CA ALA A 106 -13.19 5.66 4.13
C ALA A 106 -11.84 6.11 3.53
N LEU A 107 -11.85 7.22 2.78
CA LEU A 107 -10.64 7.80 2.19
C LEU A 107 -9.63 8.26 3.25
N ALA A 108 -10.09 8.88 4.33
CA ALA A 108 -9.25 9.28 5.45
C ALA A 108 -8.58 8.06 6.10
N LYS A 109 -9.35 6.98 6.32
CA LYS A 109 -8.86 5.72 6.88
C LYS A 109 -7.86 5.03 5.95
N MET A 110 -8.16 4.94 4.64
CA MET A 110 -7.24 4.40 3.64
C MET A 110 -5.90 5.15 3.62
N ARG A 111 -5.93 6.47 3.66
CA ARG A 111 -4.71 7.30 3.72
C ARG A 111 -3.94 7.12 5.01
N ARG A 112 -4.64 7.15 6.16
CA ARG A 112 -4.01 7.02 7.48
C ARG A 112 -3.24 5.71 7.62
N TYR A 113 -3.81 4.62 7.12
CA TYR A 113 -3.22 3.27 7.25
C TYR A 113 -2.45 2.83 6.00
N ASN A 114 -2.35 3.70 4.97
CA ASN A 114 -1.73 3.40 3.67
C ASN A 114 -2.25 2.10 3.04
N ILE A 115 -3.58 1.94 3.07
CA ILE A 115 -4.29 0.78 2.52
C ILE A 115 -5.20 1.21 1.37
N SER A 116 -5.53 0.28 0.50
CA SER A 116 -6.38 0.53 -0.69
C SER A 116 -7.72 -0.21 -0.64
N ARG A 117 -8.05 -0.83 0.50
CA ARG A 117 -9.28 -1.61 0.67
C ARG A 117 -9.74 -1.61 2.12
N LEU A 118 -11.07 -1.66 2.32
CA LEU A 118 -11.70 -1.67 3.63
C LEU A 118 -12.87 -2.65 3.61
N PRO A 119 -12.85 -3.74 4.39
CA PRO A 119 -14.03 -4.51 4.71
C PRO A 119 -15.04 -3.62 5.45
N ILE A 120 -16.31 -3.78 5.11
CA ILE A 120 -17.42 -3.01 5.65
C ILE A 120 -18.21 -3.91 6.58
N ILE A 121 -18.53 -3.39 7.77
CA ILE A 121 -19.22 -4.12 8.82
C ILE A 121 -20.49 -3.41 9.28
N LYS A 122 -21.42 -4.18 9.82
CA LYS A 122 -22.52 -3.65 10.64
C LYS A 122 -22.01 -3.24 12.01
N SER A 123 -22.86 -2.57 12.80
CA SER A 123 -22.56 -2.18 14.18
C SER A 123 -22.25 -3.38 15.09
N ASN A 124 -22.76 -4.56 14.79
CA ASN A 124 -22.47 -5.82 15.50
C ASN A 124 -21.15 -6.48 15.05
N GLY A 125 -20.41 -5.86 14.13
CA GLY A 125 -19.11 -6.36 13.64
C GLY A 125 -19.17 -7.34 12.47
N VAL A 126 -20.38 -7.76 12.03
CA VAL A 126 -20.55 -8.72 10.93
C VAL A 126 -20.19 -8.09 9.58
N LEU A 127 -19.47 -8.83 8.74
CA LEU A 127 -19.07 -8.42 7.40
C LEU A 127 -20.30 -8.24 6.49
N THR A 128 -20.38 -7.09 5.80
CA THR A 128 -21.46 -6.80 4.84
C THR A 128 -20.94 -6.60 3.41
N GLY A 129 -19.72 -6.15 3.26
CA GLY A 129 -19.16 -5.87 1.95
C GLY A 129 -17.72 -5.42 2.03
N ILE A 130 -17.21 -4.93 0.90
CA ILE A 130 -15.88 -4.37 0.79
C ILE A 130 -15.89 -3.18 -0.18
N ILE A 131 -15.04 -2.19 0.09
CA ILE A 131 -14.75 -1.10 -0.84
C ILE A 131 -13.25 -1.02 -1.07
N ASN A 132 -12.83 -0.77 -2.31
CA ASN A 132 -11.43 -0.61 -2.64
C ASN A 132 -11.16 0.67 -3.45
N ALA A 133 -9.88 1.00 -3.62
CA ALA A 133 -9.44 2.19 -4.33
C ALA A 133 -9.95 2.26 -5.76
N LEU A 134 -10.07 1.12 -6.45
CA LEU A 134 -10.55 1.07 -7.83
C LEU A 134 -12.04 1.43 -7.92
N GLU A 135 -12.87 0.91 -7.02
CA GLU A 135 -14.30 1.25 -6.95
C GLU A 135 -14.49 2.74 -6.69
N ILE A 136 -13.72 3.30 -5.75
CA ILE A 136 -13.75 4.73 -5.46
C ILE A 136 -13.28 5.55 -6.67
N ALA A 137 -12.20 5.15 -7.33
CA ALA A 137 -11.68 5.82 -8.51
C ALA A 137 -12.70 5.81 -9.66
N LYS A 138 -13.42 4.71 -9.88
CA LYS A 138 -14.52 4.65 -10.87
C LYS A 138 -15.61 5.66 -10.57
N ILE A 139 -16.02 5.80 -9.29
CA ILE A 139 -17.06 6.75 -8.89
C ILE A 139 -16.58 8.19 -9.12
N ILE A 140 -15.35 8.52 -8.75
CA ILE A 140 -14.77 9.86 -8.93
C ILE A 140 -14.59 10.20 -10.41
N ALA A 141 -14.17 9.23 -11.22
CA ALA A 141 -13.89 9.42 -12.65
C ALA A 141 -15.16 9.43 -13.53
N THR A 142 -16.30 8.96 -13.03
CA THR A 142 -17.55 8.92 -13.82
C THR A 142 -18.06 10.36 -14.05
N PRO A 143 -18.32 10.77 -15.31
CA PRO A 143 -18.89 12.09 -15.61
C PRO A 143 -20.23 12.30 -14.89
N ARG A 144 -20.41 13.49 -14.34
CA ARG A 144 -21.56 13.86 -13.47
C ARG A 144 -22.94 13.61 -14.10
N GLU A 145 -23.08 13.74 -15.43
CA GLU A 145 -24.35 13.52 -16.14
C GLU A 145 -24.84 12.07 -16.10
N ARG A 146 -23.94 11.09 -16.01
CA ARG A 146 -24.31 9.67 -15.96
C ARG A 146 -24.74 9.20 -14.57
N ILE A 147 -24.20 9.80 -13.51
CA ILE A 147 -24.56 9.45 -12.13
C ILE A 147 -25.98 9.94 -11.80
N GLY A 148 -26.35 11.13 -12.30
CA GLY A 148 -27.65 11.73 -12.04
C GLY A 148 -28.84 11.01 -12.69
N LYS A 149 -28.66 10.46 -13.87
CA LYS A 149 -29.78 9.78 -14.60
C LYS A 149 -30.15 8.40 -14.06
N SER A 150 -29.22 7.72 -13.38
CA SER A 150 -29.47 6.35 -12.89
C SER A 150 -30.06 6.30 -11.48
N ARG A 151 -29.93 7.35 -10.64
CA ARG A 151 -30.36 7.35 -9.24
C ARG A 151 -30.94 8.67 -8.71
N GLY A 152 -31.23 9.65 -9.55
CA GLY A 152 -31.90 10.91 -9.15
C GLY A 152 -31.05 11.84 -8.25
N VAL A 153 -29.74 11.63 -8.14
CA VAL A 153 -28.85 12.43 -7.28
C VAL A 153 -27.91 13.26 -8.15
N THR A 154 -28.04 14.58 -8.09
CA THR A 154 -27.06 15.53 -8.67
C THR A 154 -25.85 15.61 -7.75
N VAL A 155 -24.76 14.92 -8.07
CA VAL A 155 -23.61 14.79 -7.19
C VAL A 155 -22.61 15.92 -7.45
N THR A 156 -22.55 16.91 -6.55
CA THR A 156 -21.44 17.87 -6.46
C THR A 156 -20.20 17.22 -5.82
N SER A 157 -19.01 17.81 -5.97
CA SER A 157 -17.78 17.28 -5.32
C SER A 157 -17.90 17.15 -3.80
N THR A 158 -18.73 17.95 -3.18
CA THR A 158 -19.07 17.89 -1.74
C THR A 158 -19.98 16.70 -1.46
N ALA A 159 -21.00 16.47 -2.31
CA ALA A 159 -21.95 15.37 -2.16
C ALA A 159 -21.31 13.97 -2.30
N ILE A 160 -20.24 13.80 -3.10
CA ILE A 160 -19.51 12.53 -3.16
C ILE A 160 -18.90 12.17 -1.80
N ARG A 161 -18.42 13.15 -1.04
CA ARG A 161 -17.80 12.91 0.27
C ARG A 161 -18.77 12.36 1.30
N ASP A 162 -20.06 12.71 1.18
CA ASP A 162 -21.11 12.35 2.12
C ASP A 162 -21.83 11.03 1.76
N VAL A 163 -21.53 10.46 0.58
CA VAL A 163 -22.08 9.14 0.18
C VAL A 163 -21.70 8.10 1.22
N LYS A 164 -22.67 7.30 1.63
CA LYS A 164 -22.44 6.20 2.59
C LYS A 164 -21.73 5.04 1.90
N VAL A 165 -20.78 4.41 2.60
CA VAL A 165 -20.00 3.31 2.00
C VAL A 165 -20.89 2.12 1.64
N LYS A 166 -22.02 1.88 2.34
CA LYS A 166 -23.00 0.85 2.01
C LYS A 166 -23.64 1.01 0.63
N ASP A 167 -23.74 2.26 0.12
CA ASP A 167 -24.38 2.57 -1.15
C ASP A 167 -23.48 2.30 -2.36
N ILE A 168 -22.17 2.13 -2.10
CA ILE A 168 -21.13 1.99 -3.11
C ILE A 168 -20.23 0.75 -2.91
N MET A 169 -20.43 0.00 -1.82
CA MET A 169 -19.70 -1.23 -1.57
C MET A 169 -20.11 -2.32 -2.57
N ARG A 170 -19.19 -3.27 -2.77
CA ARG A 170 -19.50 -4.53 -3.44
C ARG A 170 -19.57 -5.67 -2.42
N LYS A 171 -20.17 -6.78 -2.81
CA LYS A 171 -20.17 -7.99 -2.02
C LYS A 171 -18.72 -8.45 -1.79
N ALA A 172 -18.34 -8.70 -0.55
CA ALA A 172 -17.06 -9.28 -0.22
C ALA A 172 -17.09 -10.80 -0.52
N ILE A 173 -15.96 -11.31 -1.02
CA ILE A 173 -15.70 -12.74 -0.97
C ILE A 173 -14.98 -12.98 0.35
N SER A 174 -15.47 -13.93 1.13
CA SER A 174 -14.89 -14.27 2.42
C SER A 174 -14.60 -15.77 2.53
N VAL A 175 -13.62 -16.08 3.36
CA VAL A 175 -13.23 -17.45 3.71
C VAL A 175 -12.92 -17.51 5.21
N GLU A 176 -13.09 -18.69 5.78
CA GLU A 176 -12.77 -18.94 7.19
C GLU A 176 -11.25 -19.05 7.40
N ARG A 177 -10.84 -18.87 8.66
CA ARG A 177 -9.50 -19.18 9.12
C ARG A 177 -9.08 -20.59 8.74
N GLY A 178 -7.79 -20.82 8.55
CA GLY A 178 -7.23 -22.13 8.17
C GLY A 178 -7.51 -22.54 6.73
N THR A 179 -8.22 -21.73 5.93
CA THR A 179 -8.44 -22.02 4.50
C THR A 179 -7.10 -22.08 3.77
N LYS A 180 -6.90 -23.15 2.98
CA LYS A 180 -5.65 -23.35 2.20
C LYS A 180 -5.56 -22.35 1.06
N LEU A 181 -4.39 -21.73 0.83
CA LEU A 181 -4.17 -20.75 -0.22
C LEU A 181 -4.41 -21.30 -1.63
N ASN A 182 -4.07 -22.55 -1.89
CA ASN A 182 -4.30 -23.18 -3.19
C ASN A 182 -5.79 -23.20 -3.59
N THR A 183 -6.72 -23.23 -2.63
CA THR A 183 -8.16 -23.18 -2.93
C THR A 183 -8.63 -21.77 -3.35
N LEU A 184 -7.84 -20.74 -3.09
CA LEU A 184 -8.16 -19.36 -3.42
C LEU A 184 -7.67 -18.92 -4.80
N VAL A 185 -6.79 -19.69 -5.42
CA VAL A 185 -6.14 -19.33 -6.70
C VAL A 185 -7.17 -18.96 -7.77
N GLU A 186 -8.20 -19.77 -7.97
CA GLU A 186 -9.28 -19.49 -8.92
C GLU A 186 -10.11 -18.24 -8.53
N SER A 187 -10.28 -18.00 -7.23
CA SER A 187 -11.00 -16.82 -6.74
C SER A 187 -10.25 -15.52 -7.05
N PHE A 188 -8.93 -15.55 -7.12
CA PHE A 188 -8.12 -14.39 -7.49
C PHE A 188 -8.33 -13.93 -8.94
N LYS A 189 -8.78 -14.78 -9.85
CA LYS A 189 -9.14 -14.37 -11.23
C LYS A 189 -10.23 -13.30 -11.26
N ARG A 190 -11.13 -13.31 -10.30
CA ARG A 190 -12.30 -12.44 -10.27
C ARG A 190 -12.26 -11.41 -9.15
N ASN A 191 -11.41 -11.63 -8.16
CA ASN A 191 -11.36 -10.83 -6.95
C ASN A 191 -9.91 -10.44 -6.63
N GLU A 192 -9.68 -9.15 -6.47
CA GLU A 192 -8.37 -8.61 -6.11
C GLU A 192 -8.01 -8.82 -4.64
N GLU A 193 -9.02 -9.16 -3.82
CA GLU A 193 -8.87 -9.41 -2.39
C GLU A 193 -9.96 -10.35 -1.89
N ILE A 194 -9.61 -11.11 -0.86
CA ILE A 194 -10.48 -12.06 -0.14
C ILE A 194 -10.42 -11.68 1.34
N VAL A 195 -11.57 -11.57 1.98
CA VAL A 195 -11.65 -11.26 3.41
C VAL A 195 -11.59 -12.57 4.20
N VAL A 196 -10.71 -12.64 5.18
CA VAL A 196 -10.67 -13.75 6.12
C VAL A 196 -11.57 -13.39 7.29
N VAL A 197 -12.49 -14.29 7.62
CA VAL A 197 -13.43 -14.10 8.72
C VAL A 197 -13.21 -15.14 9.84
N GLY A 198 -13.62 -14.76 11.04
CA GLY A 198 -13.82 -15.64 12.18
C GLY A 198 -15.14 -15.22 12.82
N ASP A 199 -16.09 -16.14 12.97
CA ASP A 199 -17.45 -15.87 13.46
C ASP A 199 -18.12 -14.72 12.69
N ASP A 200 -18.07 -14.77 11.35
CA ASP A 200 -18.60 -13.76 10.42
C ASP A 200 -17.96 -12.37 10.54
N ARG A 201 -16.93 -12.19 11.35
CA ARG A 201 -16.25 -10.92 11.56
C ARG A 201 -14.94 -10.87 10.77
N PRO A 202 -14.64 -9.79 10.08
CA PRO A 202 -13.37 -9.65 9.36
C PRO A 202 -12.18 -9.63 10.31
N ILE A 203 -11.29 -10.60 10.18
CA ILE A 203 -10.04 -10.68 10.96
C ILE A 203 -8.82 -10.36 10.09
N GLY A 204 -8.90 -10.64 8.77
CA GLY A 204 -7.80 -10.41 7.84
C GLY A 204 -8.26 -10.17 6.42
N ILE A 205 -7.29 -9.83 5.58
CA ILE A 205 -7.45 -9.73 4.11
C ILE A 205 -6.26 -10.45 3.48
N VAL A 206 -6.53 -11.22 2.43
CA VAL A 206 -5.52 -11.87 1.58
C VAL A 206 -5.66 -11.34 0.16
N THR A 207 -4.55 -10.98 -0.44
CA THR A 207 -4.43 -10.60 -1.85
C THR A 207 -3.53 -11.58 -2.59
N PRO A 208 -3.53 -11.61 -3.94
CA PRO A 208 -2.56 -12.39 -4.70
C PRO A 208 -1.11 -12.13 -4.26
N ARG A 209 -0.75 -10.87 -3.97
CA ARG A 209 0.58 -10.51 -3.51
C ARG A 209 0.91 -11.13 -2.15
N ASP A 210 -0.01 -11.06 -1.18
CA ASP A 210 0.21 -11.64 0.15
C ASP A 210 0.46 -13.15 0.02
N ALA A 211 -0.29 -13.85 -0.85
CA ALA A 211 -0.06 -15.25 -1.14
C ALA A 211 1.31 -15.50 -1.80
N LEU A 212 1.76 -14.61 -2.70
CA LEU A 212 3.07 -14.73 -3.34
C LEU A 212 4.24 -14.49 -2.38
N GLU A 213 4.05 -13.79 -1.27
CA GLU A 213 5.12 -13.52 -0.30
C GLU A 213 5.77 -14.80 0.24
N ILE A 214 5.01 -15.88 0.42
CA ILE A 214 5.57 -17.17 0.89
C ILE A 214 6.41 -17.92 -0.17
N THR A 215 6.24 -17.58 -1.45
CA THR A 215 7.00 -18.21 -2.55
C THR A 215 8.35 -17.54 -2.78
N VAL A 216 8.56 -16.35 -2.22
CA VAL A 216 9.81 -15.62 -2.32
C VAL A 216 10.69 -15.95 -1.12
N PRO A 217 11.92 -16.44 -1.32
CA PRO A 217 12.84 -16.69 -0.22
C PRO A 217 13.02 -15.42 0.63
N HIS A 218 12.82 -15.53 1.94
CA HIS A 218 13.10 -14.45 2.87
C HIS A 218 14.58 -14.09 2.79
N ARG A 219 14.89 -12.93 2.20
CA ARG A 219 16.24 -12.37 2.27
C ARG A 219 16.35 -11.64 3.61
N ASN A 220 17.40 -11.98 4.36
CA ASN A 220 17.74 -11.27 5.60
C ASN A 220 18.13 -9.80 5.36
N GLU A 221 18.37 -9.42 4.10
CA GLU A 221 18.73 -8.07 3.70
C GLU A 221 17.67 -7.45 2.77
N PRO A 222 17.33 -6.16 3.00
CA PRO A 222 16.41 -5.41 2.15
C PRO A 222 16.89 -5.34 0.71
N SER A 223 16.01 -5.53 -0.27
CA SER A 223 16.38 -5.39 -1.68
C SER A 223 16.48 -3.92 -2.09
N ILE A 224 17.52 -3.57 -2.86
CA ILE A 224 17.74 -2.23 -3.39
C ILE A 224 17.53 -2.27 -4.91
N HIS A 225 16.54 -1.53 -5.40
CA HIS A 225 16.27 -1.40 -6.82
C HIS A 225 16.56 0.02 -7.29
N ILE A 226 17.49 0.15 -8.26
CA ILE A 226 17.89 1.45 -8.81
C ILE A 226 17.53 1.47 -10.30
N ALA A 227 16.78 2.46 -10.71
CA ALA A 227 16.38 2.67 -12.09
C ALA A 227 16.96 3.98 -12.65
N HIS A 228 17.30 3.98 -13.94
CA HIS A 228 17.82 5.11 -14.71
C HIS A 228 19.19 5.64 -14.25
N VAL A 229 19.97 4.80 -13.61
CA VAL A 229 21.37 5.08 -13.26
C VAL A 229 22.20 3.85 -13.60
N ASP A 230 23.30 4.05 -14.32
CA ASP A 230 24.19 2.98 -14.77
C ASP A 230 25.62 3.19 -14.25
N GLY A 231 26.45 2.16 -14.42
CA GLY A 231 27.88 2.18 -14.18
C GLY A 231 28.26 2.43 -12.71
N GLU A 232 29.32 3.22 -12.50
CA GLU A 232 29.92 3.48 -11.19
C GLU A 232 28.98 4.23 -10.26
N ALA A 233 28.17 5.17 -10.79
CA ALA A 233 27.18 5.92 -10.00
C ALA A 233 26.14 4.99 -9.37
N ARG A 234 25.71 3.95 -10.10
CA ARG A 234 24.77 2.94 -9.58
C ARG A 234 25.37 2.18 -8.40
N ARG A 235 26.62 1.69 -8.53
CA ARG A 235 27.31 0.97 -7.44
C ARG A 235 27.46 1.83 -6.20
N THR A 236 27.88 3.08 -6.37
CA THR A 236 28.05 4.03 -5.26
C THR A 236 26.72 4.30 -4.54
N ILE A 237 25.61 4.48 -5.27
CA ILE A 237 24.27 4.67 -4.69
C ILE A 237 23.84 3.42 -3.94
N GLU A 238 24.05 2.24 -4.51
CA GLU A 238 23.71 0.95 -3.90
C GLU A 238 24.43 0.75 -2.57
N GLU A 239 25.75 1.00 -2.53
CA GLU A 239 26.55 0.93 -1.31
C GLU A 239 26.12 1.94 -0.23
N GLN A 240 25.83 3.18 -0.64
CA GLN A 240 25.35 4.21 0.28
C GLN A 240 23.99 3.84 0.88
N MET A 241 23.08 3.32 0.06
CA MET A 241 21.77 2.89 0.51
C MET A 241 21.85 1.65 1.39
N ALA A 242 22.69 0.66 1.05
CA ALA A 242 22.90 -0.52 1.89
C ALA A 242 23.42 -0.14 3.30
N ARG A 243 24.40 0.78 3.37
CA ARG A 243 24.87 1.32 4.66
C ARG A 243 23.78 2.04 5.44
N PHE A 244 22.96 2.82 4.75
CA PHE A 244 21.83 3.51 5.38
C PHE A 244 20.79 2.53 5.92
N LEU A 245 20.41 1.50 5.16
CA LEU A 245 19.46 0.48 5.59
C LEU A 245 19.92 -0.29 6.82
N LYS A 246 21.22 -0.65 6.89
CA LYS A 246 21.82 -1.24 8.10
C LYS A 246 21.69 -0.31 9.31
N LYS A 247 21.91 1.00 9.14
CA LYS A 247 21.81 2.00 10.22
C LYS A 247 20.40 2.16 10.77
N ILE A 248 19.36 2.03 9.93
CA ILE A 248 17.96 2.23 10.32
C ILE A 248 17.24 0.94 10.72
N HIS A 249 17.89 -0.22 10.60
CA HIS A 249 17.28 -1.53 10.86
C HIS A 249 16.63 -1.61 12.26
N GLY A 250 17.23 -1.02 13.30
CA GLY A 250 16.65 -0.99 14.64
C GLY A 250 15.52 0.05 14.86
N LYS A 251 15.33 0.99 13.92
CA LYS A 251 14.30 2.06 14.00
C LYS A 251 13.07 1.78 13.18
N LEU A 252 13.21 0.96 12.15
CA LEU A 252 12.16 0.58 11.23
C LEU A 252 12.17 -0.94 11.09
N GLU A 253 11.10 -1.56 11.59
CA GLU A 253 10.97 -3.02 11.55
C GLU A 253 10.62 -3.50 10.15
N ASN A 254 11.19 -4.64 9.76
CA ASN A 254 10.83 -5.40 8.57
C ASN A 254 10.91 -4.58 7.28
N ILE A 255 12.08 -3.99 7.01
CA ILE A 255 12.36 -3.29 5.75
C ILE A 255 12.45 -4.34 4.65
N GLN A 256 11.54 -4.27 3.67
CA GLN A 256 11.47 -5.20 2.55
C GLN A 256 12.32 -4.74 1.37
N SER A 257 12.18 -3.48 0.97
CA SER A 257 12.88 -2.95 -0.19
C SER A 257 13.00 -1.44 -0.21
N VAL A 258 13.95 -0.96 -1.00
CA VAL A 258 14.06 0.43 -1.42
C VAL A 258 14.11 0.49 -2.94
N ILE A 259 13.25 1.34 -3.52
CA ILE A 259 13.22 1.61 -4.95
C ILE A 259 13.70 3.05 -5.16
N ILE A 260 14.74 3.22 -5.97
CA ILE A 260 15.35 4.52 -6.27
C ILE A 260 15.17 4.80 -7.76
N TYR A 261 14.65 5.97 -8.10
CA TYR A 261 14.54 6.47 -9.47
C TYR A 261 15.32 7.76 -9.60
N ALA A 262 16.17 7.87 -10.62
CA ALA A 262 16.88 9.09 -10.93
C ALA A 262 16.51 9.59 -12.34
N ASP A 263 15.99 10.80 -12.41
CA ASP A 263 15.64 11.45 -13.67
C ASP A 263 16.56 12.66 -13.91
N LYS A 264 17.20 12.72 -15.08
CA LYS A 264 18.01 13.85 -15.52
C LYS A 264 17.15 14.96 -16.09
N HIS A 265 17.31 16.16 -15.60
CA HIS A 265 16.61 17.34 -16.11
C HIS A 265 17.41 18.07 -17.21
N LYS A 266 16.73 18.84 -18.06
CA LYS A 266 17.36 19.67 -19.10
C LYS A 266 18.40 20.66 -18.52
N THR A 267 18.27 21.03 -17.24
CA THR A 267 19.14 21.96 -16.51
C THR A 267 20.41 21.29 -15.90
N ARG A 268 20.83 20.14 -16.38
CA ARG A 268 21.95 19.34 -15.84
C ARG A 268 21.80 18.93 -14.36
N LYS A 269 20.60 19.03 -13.79
CA LYS A 269 20.28 18.54 -12.45
C LYS A 269 19.63 17.18 -12.52
N TYR A 270 19.81 16.40 -11.46
CA TYR A 270 19.16 15.10 -11.27
C TYR A 270 18.13 15.19 -10.16
N SER A 271 16.94 14.67 -10.42
CA SER A 271 15.92 14.45 -9.41
C SER A 271 15.93 12.98 -9.03
N VAL A 272 16.21 12.68 -7.78
CA VAL A 272 16.18 11.32 -7.25
C VAL A 272 14.99 11.17 -6.33
N ARG A 273 14.25 10.08 -6.49
CA ARG A 273 13.13 9.69 -5.63
C ARG A 273 13.43 8.33 -5.05
N ALA A 274 13.11 8.13 -3.78
CA ALA A 274 13.12 6.80 -3.19
C ALA A 274 11.76 6.48 -2.60
N ARG A 275 11.41 5.21 -2.72
CA ARG A 275 10.30 4.58 -2.02
C ARG A 275 10.86 3.46 -1.16
N LEU A 276 10.82 3.62 0.15
CA LEU A 276 11.22 2.64 1.13
C LEU A 276 9.96 1.91 1.61
N ILE A 277 9.97 0.59 1.47
CA ILE A 277 8.86 -0.28 1.84
C ILE A 277 9.27 -1.09 3.06
N ALA A 278 8.51 -0.95 4.15
CA ALA A 278 8.76 -1.63 5.41
C ALA A 278 7.44 -2.12 6.00
N ALA A 279 7.29 -3.41 6.23
CA ALA A 279 6.09 -4.02 6.80
C ALA A 279 4.78 -3.44 6.22
N ARG A 280 4.12 -2.57 7.00
CA ARG A 280 2.86 -1.89 6.64
C ARG A 280 3.06 -0.41 6.28
N ARG A 281 4.30 0.01 5.94
CA ARG A 281 4.64 1.42 5.73
C ARG A 281 5.37 1.63 4.43
N VAL A 282 5.02 2.71 3.77
CA VAL A 282 5.76 3.22 2.61
C VAL A 282 6.22 4.62 2.95
N ILE A 283 7.52 4.86 2.82
CA ILE A 283 8.14 6.16 3.05
C ILE A 283 8.68 6.64 1.70
N ASP A 284 8.12 7.72 1.20
CA ASP A 284 8.55 8.35 -0.04
C ASP A 284 9.39 9.58 0.25
N ALA A 285 10.53 9.73 -0.43
CA ALA A 285 11.35 10.92 -0.37
C ALA A 285 11.81 11.34 -1.77
N LYS A 286 12.12 12.64 -1.92
CA LYS A 286 12.64 13.21 -3.16
C LYS A 286 13.75 14.21 -2.84
N ALA A 287 14.82 14.16 -3.64
CA ALA A 287 15.91 15.14 -3.58
C ALA A 287 16.35 15.55 -4.99
N VAL A 288 17.08 16.65 -5.08
CA VAL A 288 17.65 17.17 -6.32
C VAL A 288 19.12 17.46 -6.09
N GLY A 289 19.98 17.10 -7.04
CA GLY A 289 21.41 17.34 -7.00
C GLY A 289 22.00 17.59 -8.39
N TYR A 290 23.28 17.91 -8.43
CA TYR A 290 23.99 18.11 -9.71
C TYR A 290 24.39 16.81 -10.38
N ASP A 291 24.51 15.74 -9.62
CA ASP A 291 24.76 14.37 -10.08
C ASP A 291 23.89 13.38 -9.29
N PRO A 292 23.72 12.11 -9.76
CA PRO A 292 22.87 11.12 -9.10
C PRO A 292 23.35 10.78 -7.68
N VAL A 293 24.66 10.76 -7.43
CA VAL A 293 25.24 10.37 -6.14
C VAL A 293 25.01 11.44 -5.08
N SER A 294 25.24 12.72 -5.42
CA SER A 294 24.96 13.85 -4.51
C SER A 294 23.46 13.99 -4.22
N ALA A 295 22.62 13.80 -5.23
CA ALA A 295 21.17 13.78 -5.04
C ALA A 295 20.73 12.64 -4.12
N CYS A 296 21.36 11.46 -4.21
CA CYS A 296 21.08 10.33 -3.34
C CYS A 296 21.54 10.58 -1.89
N LYS A 297 22.67 11.23 -1.66
CA LYS A 297 23.12 11.63 -0.31
C LYS A 297 22.07 12.53 0.38
N GLU A 298 21.56 13.54 -0.34
CA GLU A 298 20.51 14.42 0.18
C GLU A 298 19.21 13.66 0.42
N LEU A 299 18.86 12.70 -0.46
CA LEU A 299 17.72 11.82 -0.32
C LEU A 299 17.81 10.98 0.97
N ILE A 300 18.96 10.37 1.23
CA ILE A 300 19.23 9.59 2.44
C ILE A 300 19.06 10.46 3.70
N SER A 301 19.58 11.70 3.67
CA SER A 301 19.42 12.64 4.79
C SER A 301 17.94 12.94 5.08
N ARG A 302 17.11 13.09 4.05
CA ARG A 302 15.67 13.31 4.19
C ARG A 302 14.95 12.09 4.74
N LEU A 303 15.27 10.90 4.24
CA LEU A 303 14.74 9.63 4.77
C LEU A 303 15.11 9.44 6.25
N ASP A 304 16.38 9.66 6.62
CA ASP A 304 16.83 9.53 8.02
C ASP A 304 16.08 10.49 8.96
N ARG A 305 15.89 11.73 8.53
CA ARG A 305 15.14 12.74 9.30
C ARG A 305 13.67 12.35 9.48
N GLN A 306 13.02 11.90 8.42
CA GLN A 306 11.62 11.48 8.45
C GLN A 306 11.43 10.26 9.36
N ILE A 307 12.29 9.25 9.25
CA ILE A 307 12.23 8.03 10.07
C ILE A 307 12.47 8.34 11.55
N ARG A 308 13.43 9.22 11.87
CA ARG A 308 13.69 9.63 13.25
C ARG A 308 12.52 10.39 13.86
N SER A 309 11.94 11.35 13.14
CA SER A 309 10.77 12.11 13.60
C SER A 309 9.60 11.19 13.93
N GLU A 310 9.31 10.24 13.05
CA GLU A 310 8.23 9.28 13.26
C GLU A 310 8.50 8.30 14.41
N HIS A 311 9.76 7.89 14.58
CA HIS A 311 10.15 7.01 15.69
C HIS A 311 10.00 7.72 17.03
N SER A 312 10.40 8.99 17.13
CA SER A 312 10.23 9.80 18.36
C SER A 312 8.76 9.98 18.71
N GLN A 313 7.90 10.31 17.75
CA GLN A 313 6.45 10.44 17.97
C GLN A 313 5.82 9.13 18.48
N LYS A 314 6.27 7.98 17.97
CA LYS A 314 5.78 6.68 18.46
C LYS A 314 6.21 6.38 19.89
N LEU A 315 7.42 6.76 20.27
CA LEU A 315 7.91 6.59 21.64
C LEU A 315 7.11 7.44 22.61
N GLU A 316 6.85 8.71 22.28
CA GLU A 316 6.03 9.62 23.07
C GLU A 316 4.59 9.09 23.24
N GLN A 317 3.97 8.61 22.14
CA GLN A 317 2.63 8.01 22.21
C GLN A 317 2.59 6.76 23.10
N ARG A 318 3.61 5.90 23.03
CA ARG A 318 3.72 4.71 23.90
C ARG A 318 3.91 5.08 25.38
N GLN A 319 4.67 6.12 25.68
CA GLN A 319 4.85 6.62 27.04
C GLN A 319 3.54 7.18 27.57
N HIS A 320 2.85 8.02 26.80
CA HIS A 320 1.56 8.59 27.18
C HIS A 320 0.47 7.53 27.42
N SER A 321 0.43 6.48 26.59
CA SER A 321 -0.49 5.36 26.76
C SER A 321 -0.19 4.55 28.03
N LYS A 322 1.10 4.33 28.35
CA LYS A 322 1.50 3.65 29.60
C LYS A 322 1.18 4.46 30.84
N GLU A 323 1.38 5.78 30.80
CA GLU A 323 1.02 6.67 31.92
C GLU A 323 -0.49 6.74 32.13
N SER A 324 -1.27 6.79 31.04
CA SER A 324 -2.74 6.78 31.11
C SER A 324 -3.25 5.47 31.71
N ALA A 325 -2.74 4.32 31.26
CA ALA A 325 -3.09 3.01 31.82
C ALA A 325 -2.71 2.88 33.29
N LYS A 326 -1.56 3.45 33.70
CA LYS A 326 -1.14 3.44 35.10
C LYS A 326 -2.05 4.30 35.97
N LYS A 327 -2.48 5.46 35.50
CA LYS A 327 -3.43 6.34 36.21
C LYS A 327 -4.81 5.69 36.34
N GLU A 328 -5.26 5.00 35.32
CA GLU A 328 -6.55 4.28 35.32
C GLU A 328 -6.53 3.10 36.28
N ALA A 329 -5.45 2.32 36.30
CA ALA A 329 -5.26 1.24 37.26
C ALA A 329 -5.21 1.74 38.71
N GLN A 330 -4.57 2.89 38.98
CA GLN A 330 -4.56 3.52 40.29
C GLN A 330 -5.94 4.04 40.74
N ARG A 331 -6.71 4.58 39.78
CA ARG A 331 -8.08 5.04 40.05
C ARG A 331 -9.01 3.88 40.37
N ASN A 332 -8.90 2.77 39.64
CA ASN A 332 -9.72 1.58 39.93
C ASN A 332 -9.41 0.97 41.27
N ARG A 333 -8.13 0.87 41.69
CA ARG A 333 -7.74 0.41 43.03
C ARG A 333 -8.30 1.29 44.14
N ARG A 334 -8.31 2.63 43.99
CA ARG A 334 -8.89 3.53 44.99
C ARG A 334 -10.41 3.40 45.08
N VAL A 335 -11.08 3.07 44.01
CA VAL A 335 -12.54 2.81 44.02
C VAL A 335 -12.83 1.48 44.72
N GLU A 336 -12.03 0.44 44.48
CA GLU A 336 -12.17 -0.84 45.20
C GLU A 336 -11.88 -0.72 46.70
N GLU A 337 -10.86 0.06 47.11
CA GLU A 337 -10.55 0.33 48.50
C GLU A 337 -11.65 1.15 49.20
N SER A 338 -12.25 2.14 48.52
CA SER A 338 -13.34 2.95 49.09
C SER A 338 -14.69 2.23 49.15
N GLY A 339 -14.92 1.22 48.32
CA GLY A 339 -16.13 0.39 48.38
C GLY A 339 -16.09 -0.70 49.45
N ALA A 340 -14.90 -1.07 49.92
CA ALA A 340 -14.73 -2.06 50.96
C ALA A 340 -14.97 -1.47 52.39
N ASP A 341 -14.90 -0.14 52.53
CA ASP A 341 -15.13 0.55 53.82
C ASP A 341 -16.63 0.88 54.09
N GLU A 342 -17.54 0.66 53.12
CA GLU A 342 -18.99 0.89 53.28
C GLU A 342 -19.80 -0.39 53.59
N GLU A 343 -19.16 -1.57 53.70
CA GLU A 343 -19.83 -2.84 54.05
C GLU A 343 -19.51 -3.37 55.46
N ILE A 344 -19.16 -2.50 56.46
CA ILE A 344 -19.01 -2.93 57.85
C ILE A 344 -20.07 -2.27 58.71
#